data_6e06d0d445841624b99233736f33e46f
#
_entry.id   6e06d0d445841624b99233736f33e46f
#
_cell.length_a   1.000
_cell.length_b   1.000
_cell.length_c   1.000
_cell.angle_alpha   90.00
_cell.angle_beta   90.00
_cell.angle_gamma   90.00
#
_symmetry.space_group_name_H-M   'P 1'
#
loop_
_entity.id
_entity.type
_entity.pdbx_description
1 polymer ?
#
loop_
_entity_poly.entity_id
_entity_poly.type
_entity_poly.pdbx_seq_one_letter_code
_entity_poly.pdbx_strand_id
1 'polypeptide(L)'
;MATVQEIREGIDDRLATIADLRHSPVVPGVVNPPHAFVKRRQTTFGVSMDGEDDVTFAVTVLVSWADQTTAQESLDEYLASTGAKSIKAAIDADPTLGDIVDFAHATIVEDERITAFYGVDYLAADIVVEVG
;
A
#
# COMPACT_ATOMS: atom_id res chain seq x y z
N MET A 1 4.59 20.38 7.65
CA MET A 1 3.91 19.07 7.52
C MET A 1 3.90 18.62 6.07
N ALA A 2 4.10 17.35 5.84
CA ALA A 2 4.07 16.80 4.48
C ALA A 2 2.65 16.81 3.91
N THR A 3 2.55 17.03 2.61
CA THR A 3 1.27 16.93 1.91
C THR A 3 0.88 15.47 1.72
N VAL A 4 -0.41 15.21 1.46
CA VAL A 4 -0.89 13.86 1.14
C VAL A 4 -0.14 13.29 -0.05
N GLN A 5 0.15 14.11 -1.06
CA GLN A 5 0.91 13.67 -2.25
C GLN A 5 2.34 13.27 -1.88
N GLU A 6 3.02 14.05 -1.06
CA GLU A 6 4.38 13.71 -0.61
C GLU A 6 4.40 12.39 0.18
N ILE A 7 3.39 12.15 1.02
CA ILE A 7 3.29 10.91 1.79
C ILE A 7 3.04 9.72 0.86
N ARG A 8 2.14 9.85 -0.12
CA ARG A 8 1.91 8.78 -1.13
C ARG A 8 3.20 8.45 -1.88
N GLU A 9 3.94 9.45 -2.30
CA GLU A 9 5.22 9.26 -2.99
C GLU A 9 6.25 8.60 -2.08
N GLY A 10 6.29 8.96 -0.81
CA GLY A 10 7.18 8.34 0.17
C GLY A 10 6.87 6.86 0.39
N ILE A 11 5.59 6.49 0.47
CA ILE A 11 5.19 5.08 0.55
C ILE A 11 5.55 4.35 -0.74
N ASP A 12 5.30 4.96 -1.90
CA ASP A 12 5.66 4.39 -3.19
C ASP A 12 7.16 4.11 -3.30
N ASP A 13 8.00 5.01 -2.80
CA ASP A 13 9.45 4.81 -2.77
C ASP A 13 9.84 3.58 -1.94
N ARG A 14 9.10 3.27 -0.89
CA ARG A 14 9.31 2.03 -0.13
C ARG A 14 8.89 0.80 -0.91
N LEU A 15 7.82 0.89 -1.70
CA LEU A 15 7.39 -0.21 -2.57
C LEU A 15 8.44 -0.50 -3.65
N ALA A 16 9.16 0.52 -4.09
CA ALA A 16 10.23 0.37 -5.09
C ALA A 16 11.38 -0.53 -4.61
N THR A 17 11.51 -0.77 -3.31
CA THR A 17 12.52 -1.67 -2.77
C THR A 17 12.18 -3.15 -2.95
N ILE A 18 10.97 -3.48 -3.36
CA ILE A 18 10.51 -4.85 -3.59
C ILE A 18 10.77 -5.20 -5.06
N ALA A 19 11.57 -6.25 -5.31
CA ALA A 19 11.88 -6.70 -6.66
C ALA A 19 10.62 -7.22 -7.37
N ASP A 20 10.53 -6.95 -8.67
CA ASP A 20 9.48 -7.45 -9.56
C ASP A 20 8.05 -6.98 -9.24
N LEU A 21 7.90 -6.05 -8.31
CA LEU A 21 6.61 -5.43 -8.00
C LEU A 21 6.51 -4.11 -8.77
N ARG A 22 5.46 -3.97 -9.56
CA ARG A 22 5.12 -2.67 -10.14
C ARG A 22 4.39 -1.85 -9.09
N HIS A 23 4.64 -0.56 -9.07
CA HIS A 23 4.10 0.32 -8.04
C HIS A 23 3.76 1.69 -8.60
N SER A 24 2.82 2.37 -7.95
CA SER A 24 2.47 3.75 -8.28
C SER A 24 1.94 4.45 -7.04
N PRO A 25 2.18 5.77 -6.91
CA PRO A 25 1.70 6.54 -5.75
C PRO A 25 0.20 6.85 -5.81
N VAL A 26 -0.44 6.55 -6.93
CA VAL A 26 -1.87 6.79 -7.16
C VAL A 26 -2.46 5.58 -7.90
N VAL A 27 -3.79 5.55 -8.02
CA VAL A 27 -4.46 4.50 -8.80
C VAL A 27 -3.96 4.55 -10.25
N PRO A 28 -3.41 3.44 -10.76
CA PRO A 28 -2.79 3.45 -12.09
C PRO A 28 -3.82 3.46 -13.22
N GLY A 29 -3.41 3.99 -14.36
CA GLY A 29 -4.19 3.91 -15.59
C GLY A 29 -4.07 2.56 -16.28
N VAL A 30 -2.98 1.82 -16.03
CA VAL A 30 -2.72 0.48 -16.56
C VAL A 30 -2.21 -0.40 -15.45
N VAL A 31 -2.75 -1.61 -15.31
CA VAL A 31 -2.34 -2.57 -14.29
C VAL A 31 -1.56 -3.71 -14.94
N ASN A 32 -0.33 -3.92 -14.46
CA ASN A 32 0.51 -5.06 -14.82
C ASN A 32 0.84 -5.83 -13.54
N PRO A 33 0.13 -6.91 -13.20
CA PRO A 33 0.33 -7.60 -11.94
C PRO A 33 1.70 -8.32 -11.87
N PRO A 34 2.30 -8.43 -10.70
CA PRO A 34 1.86 -7.86 -9.44
C PRO A 34 2.03 -6.35 -9.40
N HIS A 35 1.02 -5.65 -8.95
CA HIS A 35 1.01 -4.19 -8.92
C HIS A 35 0.47 -3.70 -7.59
N ALA A 36 1.17 -2.76 -6.96
CA ALA A 36 0.72 -2.12 -5.73
C ALA A 36 0.59 -0.62 -5.95
N PHE A 37 -0.45 -0.03 -5.42
CA PHE A 37 -0.63 1.43 -5.47
C PHE A 37 -1.13 1.96 -4.14
N VAL A 38 -0.90 3.24 -3.92
CA VAL A 38 -1.23 3.92 -2.67
C VAL A 38 -2.51 4.72 -2.86
N LYS A 39 -3.45 4.58 -1.93
CA LYS A 39 -4.65 5.41 -1.91
C LYS A 39 -4.89 5.96 -0.51
N ARG A 40 -5.59 7.08 -0.43
CA ARG A 40 -6.09 7.57 0.84
C ARG A 40 -7.23 6.65 1.29
N ARG A 41 -7.11 6.10 2.50
CA ARG A 41 -8.16 5.25 3.06
C ARG A 41 -9.19 6.07 3.81
N GLN A 42 -8.72 6.95 4.68
CA GLN A 42 -9.60 7.71 5.57
C GLN A 42 -8.90 8.99 6.01
N THR A 43 -9.65 10.07 6.08
CA THR A 43 -9.22 11.31 6.70
C THR A 43 -10.18 11.62 7.84
N THR A 44 -9.64 11.88 9.04
CA THR A 44 -10.42 12.33 10.17
C THR A 44 -10.04 13.78 10.46
N PHE A 45 -11.01 14.68 10.39
CA PHE A 45 -10.75 16.10 10.47
C PHE A 45 -10.62 16.58 11.91
N GLY A 46 -9.57 17.38 12.15
CA GLY A 46 -9.46 18.18 13.36
C GLY A 46 -9.34 17.40 14.67
N VAL A 47 -8.79 16.17 14.66
CA VAL A 47 -8.73 15.32 15.86
C VAL A 47 -7.51 15.60 16.74
N SER A 48 -6.46 16.22 16.20
CA SER A 48 -5.29 16.55 17.00
C SER A 48 -5.45 17.87 17.72
N MET A 49 -4.68 18.08 18.79
CA MET A 49 -4.76 19.30 19.59
C MET A 49 -4.37 20.55 18.82
N ASP A 50 -3.58 20.43 17.79
CA ASP A 50 -3.19 21.54 16.90
C ASP A 50 -4.16 21.73 15.74
N GLY A 51 -5.25 20.95 15.68
CA GLY A 51 -6.27 21.04 14.65
C GLY A 51 -5.92 20.37 13.34
N GLU A 52 -4.83 19.61 13.29
CA GLU A 52 -4.45 18.87 12.09
C GLU A 52 -5.31 17.64 11.88
N ASP A 53 -5.48 17.26 10.62
CA ASP A 53 -6.24 16.07 10.24
C ASP A 53 -5.40 14.82 10.39
N ASP A 54 -6.03 13.70 10.75
CA ASP A 54 -5.42 12.38 10.69
C ASP A 54 -5.76 11.72 9.37
N VAL A 55 -4.75 11.26 8.65
CA VAL A 55 -4.92 10.57 7.39
C VAL A 55 -4.31 9.17 7.50
N THR A 56 -5.11 8.16 7.13
CA THR A 56 -4.59 6.80 6.93
C THR A 56 -4.59 6.49 5.45
N PHE A 57 -3.62 5.68 5.07
CA PHE A 57 -3.44 5.25 3.68
C PHE A 57 -3.65 3.76 3.58
N ALA A 58 -3.92 3.29 2.37
CA ALA A 58 -3.94 1.87 2.08
C ALA A 58 -3.06 1.61 0.87
N VAL A 59 -2.26 0.56 0.95
CA VAL A 59 -1.54 0.02 -0.21
C VAL A 59 -2.39 -1.12 -0.73
N THR A 60 -2.92 -0.97 -1.93
CA THR A 60 -3.70 -2.01 -2.60
C THR A 60 -2.77 -2.83 -3.48
N VAL A 61 -2.72 -4.14 -3.24
CA VAL A 61 -1.91 -5.08 -4.01
C VAL A 61 -2.81 -5.87 -4.93
N LEU A 62 -2.46 -5.92 -6.20
CA LEU A 62 -3.19 -6.69 -7.22
C LEU A 62 -2.29 -7.78 -7.76
N VAL A 63 -2.78 -9.02 -7.76
CA VAL A 63 -2.10 -10.16 -8.40
C VAL A 63 -3.01 -10.78 -9.45
N SER A 64 -2.41 -11.46 -10.43
CA SER A 64 -3.17 -12.11 -11.50
C SER A 64 -4.11 -13.17 -10.94
N TRP A 65 -5.36 -13.20 -11.42
CA TRP A 65 -6.35 -14.20 -11.04
C TRP A 65 -6.43 -15.38 -12.02
N ALA A 66 -5.46 -15.52 -12.92
CA ALA A 66 -5.46 -16.58 -13.95
C ALA A 66 -5.39 -17.99 -13.36
N ASP A 67 -4.67 -18.18 -12.25
CA ASP A 67 -4.60 -19.44 -11.49
C ASP A 67 -4.88 -19.12 -10.03
N GLN A 68 -5.98 -19.66 -9.49
CA GLN A 68 -6.47 -19.32 -8.15
C GLN A 68 -5.50 -19.69 -7.03
N THR A 69 -4.87 -20.84 -7.11
CA THR A 69 -3.90 -21.28 -6.10
C THR A 69 -2.64 -20.40 -6.14
N THR A 70 -2.09 -20.19 -7.35
CA THR A 70 -0.92 -19.33 -7.54
C THR A 70 -1.20 -17.89 -7.11
N ALA A 71 -2.40 -17.39 -7.42
CA ALA A 71 -2.79 -16.03 -7.01
C ALA A 71 -2.78 -15.87 -5.50
N GLN A 72 -3.36 -16.80 -4.77
CA GLN A 72 -3.40 -16.76 -3.31
C GLN A 72 -2.00 -16.86 -2.70
N GLU A 73 -1.18 -17.79 -3.20
CA GLU A 73 0.20 -17.94 -2.73
C GLU A 73 1.03 -16.68 -2.99
N SER A 74 0.88 -16.09 -4.17
CA SER A 74 1.57 -14.85 -4.53
C SER A 74 1.15 -13.68 -3.65
N LEU A 75 -0.16 -13.53 -3.43
CA LEU A 75 -0.66 -12.47 -2.57
C LEU A 75 -0.18 -12.64 -1.13
N ASP A 76 -0.17 -13.86 -0.61
CA ASP A 76 0.30 -14.14 0.75
C ASP A 76 1.75 -13.70 0.97
N GLU A 77 2.61 -13.80 -0.04
CA GLU A 77 4.00 -13.33 0.06
C GLU A 77 4.07 -11.82 0.26
N TYR A 78 3.24 -11.06 -0.46
CA TYR A 78 3.19 -9.59 -0.32
C TYR A 78 2.54 -9.15 0.99
N LEU A 79 1.62 -9.94 1.54
CA LEU A 79 0.91 -9.64 2.78
C LEU A 79 1.62 -10.15 4.03
N ALA A 80 2.68 -10.93 3.88
CA ALA A 80 3.45 -11.48 5.02
C ALA A 80 4.10 -10.36 5.82
N SER A 81 4.33 -10.62 7.11
CA SER A 81 4.98 -9.64 7.99
C SER A 81 6.49 -9.56 7.79
N THR A 82 7.09 -10.56 7.13
CA THR A 82 8.53 -10.64 6.85
C THR A 82 8.77 -11.20 5.46
N GLY A 83 9.98 -11.05 4.95
CA GLY A 83 10.40 -11.60 3.68
C GLY A 83 10.68 -10.53 2.64
N ALA A 84 11.35 -10.93 1.55
CA ALA A 84 11.79 -10.00 0.51
C ALA A 84 10.63 -9.33 -0.24
N LYS A 85 9.45 -9.97 -0.27
CA LYS A 85 8.25 -9.44 -0.92
C LYS A 85 7.28 -8.78 0.06
N SER A 86 7.58 -8.77 1.36
CA SER A 86 6.70 -8.19 2.36
C SER A 86 6.60 -6.68 2.22
N ILE A 87 5.40 -6.19 1.97
CA ILE A 87 5.12 -4.76 1.90
C ILE A 87 5.26 -4.13 3.30
N LYS A 88 4.79 -4.83 4.33
CA LYS A 88 4.95 -4.38 5.71
C LYS A 88 6.43 -4.16 6.06
N ALA A 89 7.29 -5.13 5.75
CA ALA A 89 8.72 -5.02 6.03
C ALA A 89 9.35 -3.86 5.27
N ALA A 90 8.95 -3.63 4.02
CA ALA A 90 9.47 -2.53 3.21
C ALA A 90 9.11 -1.16 3.79
N ILE A 91 7.88 -0.99 4.26
CA ILE A 91 7.42 0.27 4.86
C ILE A 91 8.07 0.47 6.22
N ASP A 92 8.09 -0.56 7.06
CA ASP A 92 8.64 -0.48 8.42
C ASP A 92 10.17 -0.29 8.43
N ALA A 93 10.85 -0.60 7.33
CA ALA A 93 12.30 -0.40 7.22
C ALA A 93 12.72 1.07 7.20
N ASP A 94 11.81 1.98 6.81
CA ASP A 94 12.04 3.42 6.88
C ASP A 94 10.77 4.11 7.39
N PRO A 95 10.55 4.11 8.71
CA PRO A 95 9.30 4.58 9.29
C PRO A 95 9.07 6.08 9.16
N THR A 96 10.07 6.85 8.77
CA THR A 96 9.91 8.29 8.53
C THR A 96 9.68 8.63 7.05
N LEU A 97 9.70 7.63 6.17
CA LEU A 97 9.56 7.81 4.73
C LEU A 97 10.56 8.86 4.17
N GLY A 98 11.83 8.75 4.58
CA GLY A 98 12.86 9.72 4.18
C GLY A 98 12.70 11.07 4.86
N ASP A 99 12.34 11.10 6.12
CA ASP A 99 12.11 12.30 6.93
C ASP A 99 10.91 13.15 6.49
N ILE A 100 9.95 12.54 5.81
CA ILE A 100 8.71 13.23 5.39
C ILE A 100 7.69 13.27 6.53
N VAL A 101 7.62 12.21 7.33
CA VAL A 101 6.67 12.06 8.44
C VAL A 101 7.39 11.67 9.73
N ASP A 102 6.71 11.80 10.86
CA ASP A 102 7.25 11.35 12.13
C ASP A 102 7.25 9.82 12.22
N PHE A 103 6.18 9.19 11.76
CA PHE A 103 6.13 7.74 11.63
C PHE A 103 5.17 7.32 10.52
N ALA A 104 5.46 6.15 9.95
CA ALA A 104 4.56 5.43 9.07
C ALA A 104 4.79 3.94 9.31
N HIS A 105 3.71 3.18 9.52
CA HIS A 105 3.82 1.73 9.65
C HIS A 105 2.56 1.04 9.17
N ALA A 106 2.74 -0.18 8.65
CA ALA A 106 1.66 -1.03 8.23
C ALA A 106 1.05 -1.72 9.45
N THR A 107 -0.26 -1.63 9.62
CA THR A 107 -0.94 -2.09 10.83
C THR A 107 -1.80 -3.33 10.60
N ILE A 108 -2.60 -3.36 9.55
CA ILE A 108 -3.52 -4.48 9.27
C ILE A 108 -3.59 -4.75 7.78
N VAL A 109 -3.95 -5.99 7.45
CA VAL A 109 -4.40 -6.38 6.12
C VAL A 109 -5.91 -6.49 6.17
N GLU A 110 -6.58 -5.89 5.20
CA GLU A 110 -8.03 -5.95 5.12
C GLU A 110 -8.53 -6.08 3.69
N ASP A 111 -9.78 -6.46 3.56
CA ASP A 111 -10.53 -6.36 2.31
C ASP A 111 -9.94 -7.20 1.17
N GLU A 112 -9.50 -8.43 1.47
CA GLU A 112 -9.08 -9.36 0.42
C GLU A 112 -10.28 -9.68 -0.45
N ARG A 113 -10.14 -9.47 -1.76
CA ARG A 113 -11.25 -9.54 -2.70
C ARG A 113 -10.80 -9.81 -4.12
N ILE A 114 -11.74 -10.24 -4.95
CA ILE A 114 -11.55 -10.23 -6.39
C ILE A 114 -12.12 -8.91 -6.90
N THR A 115 -11.32 -8.16 -7.63
CA THR A 115 -11.72 -6.85 -8.16
C THR A 115 -11.38 -6.74 -9.64
N ALA A 116 -12.17 -5.97 -10.37
CA ALA A 116 -11.96 -5.76 -11.80
C ALA A 116 -11.35 -4.39 -12.05
N PHE A 117 -10.31 -4.35 -12.89
CA PHE A 117 -9.74 -3.13 -13.43
C PHE A 117 -9.74 -3.23 -14.94
N TYR A 118 -10.42 -2.30 -15.59
CA TYR A 118 -10.47 -2.24 -17.07
C TYR A 118 -10.89 -3.57 -17.70
N GLY A 119 -11.88 -4.24 -17.08
CA GLY A 119 -12.44 -5.49 -17.59
C GLY A 119 -11.65 -6.76 -17.26
N VAL A 120 -10.59 -6.66 -16.48
CA VAL A 120 -9.78 -7.82 -16.06
C VAL A 120 -9.90 -7.99 -14.54
N ASP A 121 -10.11 -9.25 -14.11
CA ASP A 121 -10.20 -9.58 -12.68
C ASP A 121 -8.84 -9.84 -12.09
N TYR A 122 -8.65 -9.32 -10.88
CA TYR A 122 -7.44 -9.51 -10.08
C TYR A 122 -7.82 -9.91 -8.66
N LEU A 123 -6.95 -10.68 -8.01
CA LEU A 123 -7.04 -10.88 -6.57
C LEU A 123 -6.33 -9.70 -5.90
N ALA A 124 -6.99 -9.07 -4.94
CA ALA A 124 -6.51 -7.86 -4.31
C ALA A 124 -6.68 -7.89 -2.80
N ALA A 125 -5.84 -7.14 -2.10
CA ALA A 125 -6.00 -6.87 -0.68
C ALA A 125 -5.40 -5.49 -0.37
N ASP A 126 -5.85 -4.89 0.73
CA ASP A 126 -5.37 -3.61 1.20
C ASP A 126 -4.52 -3.79 2.46
N ILE A 127 -3.38 -3.11 2.50
CA ILE A 127 -2.56 -2.99 3.70
C ILE A 127 -2.74 -1.57 4.23
N VAL A 128 -3.25 -1.45 5.44
CA VAL A 128 -3.48 -0.14 6.06
C VAL A 128 -2.15 0.40 6.59
N VAL A 129 -1.84 1.64 6.25
CA VAL A 129 -0.65 2.35 6.70
C VAL A 129 -1.09 3.55 7.53
N GLU A 130 -0.70 3.55 8.79
CA GLU A 130 -0.91 4.69 9.68
C GLU A 130 0.30 5.62 9.60
N VAL A 131 0.02 6.91 9.54
CA VAL A 131 1.01 7.95 9.37
C VAL A 131 0.78 9.07 10.39
N GLY A 132 1.83 9.51 11.01
CA GLY A 132 1.76 10.60 11.99
C GLY A 132 2.85 11.65 11.86
#